data_27fe837bd5f662866f93097790bae754
#
_entry.id   27fe837bd5f662866f93097790bae754
#
_cell.length_a   1.000
_cell.length_b   1.000
_cell.length_c   1.000
_cell.angle_alpha   90.00
_cell.angle_beta   90.00
_cell.angle_gamma   90.00
#
_symmetry.space_group_name_H-M   'P 1'
#
loop_
_entity.id
_entity.type
_entity.pdbx_description
1 polymer ?
#
loop_
_entity_poly.entity_id
_entity_poly.type
_entity_poly.pdbx_seq_one_letter_code
_entity_poly.pdbx_strand_id
1 'polypeptide(L)'
;MRPEYIKNTAKLYLVAPSFGCTTSPYEERLYKAIEQLKRLGHTLVVGPNCFLAEGKCASNTPKQRAKEFMEAYQSDADCIISVGGGELMYEILDYIDFEKIKLLKPKWFVGFSDNTNLTFTLTTLSNIETIYGACAGHFHFKKYKYDVL
;
A
#
# COMPACT_ATOMS: atom_id res chain seq x y z
N MET A 1 -6.47 -17.31 1.26
CA MET A 1 -6.30 -17.11 2.73
C MET A 1 -6.78 -15.71 3.09
N ARG A 2 -7.57 -15.60 4.14
CA ARG A 2 -8.05 -14.32 4.64
C ARG A 2 -7.11 -13.79 5.71
N PRO A 3 -6.58 -12.56 5.60
CA PRO A 3 -5.87 -11.89 6.69
C PRO A 3 -6.77 -11.69 7.92
N GLU A 4 -6.16 -11.55 9.09
CA GLU A 4 -6.89 -11.28 10.32
C GLU A 4 -7.65 -9.94 10.26
N TYR A 5 -8.77 -9.85 10.96
CA TYR A 5 -9.53 -8.62 11.09
C TYR A 5 -8.68 -7.53 11.74
N ILE A 6 -8.65 -6.36 11.12
CA ILE A 6 -8.02 -5.17 11.71
C ILE A 6 -8.92 -4.68 12.86
N LYS A 7 -8.35 -4.62 14.07
CA LYS A 7 -9.02 -4.04 15.24
C LYS A 7 -9.04 -2.51 15.14
N ASN A 8 -9.61 -1.85 16.15
CA ASN A 8 -9.73 -0.38 16.21
C ASN A 8 -8.41 0.37 16.01
N THR A 9 -7.27 -0.26 16.37
CA THR A 9 -5.92 0.24 16.10
C THR A 9 -5.11 -0.85 15.41
N ALA A 10 -4.26 -0.45 14.46
CA ALA A 10 -3.46 -1.36 13.66
C ALA A 10 -2.08 -0.76 13.38
N LYS A 11 -1.12 -1.61 13.05
CA LYS A 11 0.14 -1.21 12.47
C LYS A 11 0.00 -1.23 10.94
N LEU A 12 0.06 -0.05 10.34
CA LEU A 12 -0.10 0.14 8.90
C LEU A 12 1.27 0.42 8.27
N TYR A 13 1.56 -0.26 7.17
CA TYR A 13 2.75 0.03 6.36
C TYR A 13 2.31 0.70 5.05
N LEU A 14 2.76 1.92 4.81
CA LEU A 14 2.50 2.65 3.57
C LEU A 14 3.62 2.33 2.57
N VAL A 15 3.24 2.00 1.34
CA VAL A 15 4.17 1.65 0.26
C VAL A 15 3.85 2.41 -1.01
N ALA A 16 4.85 2.62 -1.85
CA ALA A 16 4.69 3.26 -3.16
C ALA A 16 5.11 2.32 -4.30
N PRO A 17 4.35 1.26 -4.59
CA PRO A 17 4.72 0.26 -5.59
C PRO A 17 4.59 0.78 -7.03
N SER A 18 3.94 1.93 -7.24
CA SER A 18 3.84 2.63 -8.52
C SER A 18 4.32 4.07 -8.36
N PHE A 19 3.42 5.05 -8.19
CA PHE A 19 3.78 6.43 -7.92
C PHE A 19 4.20 6.67 -6.47
N GLY A 20 5.18 7.58 -6.27
CA GLY A 20 5.35 8.28 -5.00
C GLY A 20 4.61 9.61 -4.99
N CYS A 21 4.20 10.07 -3.82
CA CYS A 21 3.46 11.33 -3.65
C CYS A 21 4.43 12.50 -3.53
N THR A 22 4.93 13.00 -4.68
CA THR A 22 5.96 14.06 -4.73
C THR A 22 5.44 15.38 -5.31
N THR A 23 4.20 15.42 -5.79
CA THR A 23 3.63 16.59 -6.45
C THR A 23 2.31 16.98 -5.81
N SER A 24 2.01 18.29 -5.82
CA SER A 24 0.71 18.80 -5.39
C SER A 24 -0.42 18.30 -6.31
N PRO A 25 -1.57 17.90 -5.77
CA PRO A 25 -1.96 17.92 -4.36
C PRO A 25 -1.68 16.60 -3.62
N TYR A 26 -0.96 15.65 -4.23
CA TYR A 26 -0.79 14.29 -3.71
C TYR A 26 0.11 14.25 -2.47
N GLU A 27 1.16 15.07 -2.46
CA GLU A 27 2.09 15.16 -1.35
C GLU A 27 1.37 15.65 -0.08
N GLU A 28 0.66 16.77 -0.19
CA GLU A 28 -0.06 17.37 0.94
C GLU A 28 -1.19 16.46 1.44
N ARG A 29 -1.85 15.74 0.53
CA ARG A 29 -2.89 14.76 0.88
C ARG A 29 -2.30 13.62 1.67
N LEU A 30 -1.13 13.10 1.27
CA LEU A 30 -0.48 12.00 1.99
C LEU A 30 -0.02 12.44 3.38
N TYR A 31 0.58 13.63 3.53
CA TYR A 31 0.93 14.16 4.85
C TYR A 31 -0.30 14.26 5.77
N LYS A 32 -1.40 14.83 5.27
CA LYS A 32 -2.65 14.94 6.04
C LYS A 32 -3.24 13.56 6.39
N ALA A 33 -3.14 12.61 5.47
CA ALA A 33 -3.60 11.23 5.70
C ALA A 33 -2.78 10.55 6.80
N ILE A 34 -1.45 10.70 6.79
CA ILE A 34 -0.55 10.19 7.82
C ILE A 34 -0.92 10.76 9.20
N GLU A 35 -1.13 12.08 9.28
CA GLU A 35 -1.56 12.72 10.53
C GLU A 35 -2.92 12.20 11.00
N GLN A 36 -3.87 12.05 10.09
CA GLN A 36 -5.21 11.57 10.40
C GLN A 36 -5.18 10.13 10.91
N LEU A 37 -4.45 9.24 10.25
CA LEU A 37 -4.33 7.84 10.66
C LEU A 37 -3.65 7.71 12.03
N LYS A 38 -2.61 8.51 12.30
CA LYS A 38 -1.99 8.58 13.63
C LYS A 38 -2.97 9.08 14.69
N ARG A 39 -3.77 10.08 14.37
CA ARG A 39 -4.80 10.64 15.26
C ARG A 39 -5.90 9.63 15.61
N LEU A 40 -6.17 8.69 14.68
CA LEU A 40 -7.08 7.55 14.90
C LEU A 40 -6.44 6.42 15.74
N GLY A 41 -5.19 6.56 16.14
CA GLY A 41 -4.50 5.62 17.01
C GLY A 41 -3.70 4.53 16.27
N HIS A 42 -3.59 4.60 14.94
CA HIS A 42 -2.78 3.67 14.18
C HIS A 42 -1.28 3.95 14.33
N THR A 43 -0.48 2.89 14.36
CA THR A 43 0.98 2.99 14.21
C THR A 43 1.32 2.93 12.73
N LEU A 44 2.15 3.85 12.24
CA LEU A 44 2.50 3.93 10.83
C LEU A 44 3.98 3.68 10.59
N VAL A 45 4.27 2.86 9.59
CA VAL A 45 5.56 2.80 8.92
C VAL A 45 5.37 3.41 7.54
N VAL A 46 6.12 4.44 7.22
CA VAL A 46 6.10 5.07 5.89
C VAL A 46 7.30 4.54 5.13
N GLY A 47 7.03 3.82 4.06
CA GLY A 47 8.06 3.22 3.22
C GLY A 47 8.94 4.28 2.54
N PRO A 48 10.18 3.95 2.25
CA PRO A 48 11.16 4.90 1.72
C PRO A 48 10.78 5.51 0.36
N ASN A 49 9.96 4.81 -0.43
CA ASN A 49 9.57 5.29 -1.76
C ASN A 49 8.33 6.20 -1.74
N CYS A 50 7.63 6.34 -0.62
CA CYS A 50 6.33 7.04 -0.55
C CYS A 50 6.41 8.51 -1.03
N PHE A 51 7.55 9.17 -0.85
CA PHE A 51 7.81 10.55 -1.25
C PHE A 51 8.97 10.66 -2.26
N LEU A 52 9.18 9.63 -3.10
CA LEU A 52 10.21 9.63 -4.13
C LEU A 52 9.61 9.65 -5.54
N ALA A 53 10.40 10.17 -6.48
CA ALA A 53 10.14 10.16 -7.92
C ALA A 53 11.44 9.86 -8.71
N GLU A 54 12.18 8.86 -8.23
CA GLU A 54 13.49 8.46 -8.77
C GLU A 54 13.36 7.57 -10.02
N GLY A 55 12.18 6.98 -10.24
CA GLY A 55 11.86 6.22 -11.45
C GLY A 55 11.25 7.12 -12.52
N LYS A 56 11.29 6.67 -13.78
CA LYS A 56 10.53 7.32 -14.87
C LYS A 56 9.03 7.08 -14.63
N CYS A 57 8.29 8.12 -14.30
CA CYS A 57 6.86 8.04 -13.97
C CYS A 57 6.56 6.99 -12.87
N ALA A 58 7.45 6.84 -11.90
CA ALA A 58 7.32 5.92 -10.79
C ALA A 58 8.09 6.44 -9.56
N SER A 59 7.78 5.92 -8.39
CA SER A 59 8.45 6.30 -7.14
C SER A 59 9.95 5.98 -7.15
N ASN A 60 10.30 4.81 -7.69
CA ASN A 60 11.68 4.33 -7.77
C ASN A 60 11.81 3.28 -8.90
N THR A 61 12.98 2.67 -9.06
CA THR A 61 13.18 1.54 -9.96
C THR A 61 12.27 0.36 -9.59
N PRO A 62 11.89 -0.51 -10.54
CA PRO A 62 11.02 -1.67 -10.27
C PRO A 62 11.55 -2.52 -9.12
N LYS A 63 12.86 -2.77 -9.08
CA LYS A 63 13.50 -3.57 -8.04
C LYS A 63 13.38 -2.93 -6.65
N GLN A 64 13.54 -1.61 -6.54
CA GLN A 64 13.43 -0.92 -5.24
C GLN A 64 11.97 -0.85 -4.76
N ARG A 65 11.02 -0.67 -5.67
CA ARG A 65 9.58 -0.70 -5.37
C ARG A 65 9.14 -2.08 -4.87
N ALA A 66 9.60 -3.14 -5.55
CA ALA A 66 9.33 -4.52 -5.13
C ALA A 66 10.00 -4.84 -3.78
N LYS A 67 11.22 -4.37 -3.56
CA LYS A 67 11.93 -4.53 -2.28
C LYS A 67 11.12 -3.92 -1.13
N GLU A 68 10.67 -2.67 -1.27
CA GLU A 68 9.82 -2.00 -0.28
C GLU A 68 8.55 -2.81 0.02
N PHE A 69 7.87 -3.30 -1.01
CA PHE A 69 6.68 -4.13 -0.84
C PHE A 69 6.97 -5.44 -0.10
N MET A 70 8.07 -6.13 -0.44
CA MET A 70 8.48 -7.36 0.23
C MET A 70 8.89 -7.12 1.69
N GLU A 71 9.56 -6.01 1.99
CA GLU A 71 9.90 -5.60 3.36
C GLU A 71 8.62 -5.33 4.18
N ALA A 72 7.66 -4.61 3.60
CA ALA A 72 6.36 -4.39 4.22
C ALA A 72 5.63 -5.72 4.49
N TYR A 73 5.67 -6.63 3.53
CA TYR A 73 5.01 -7.93 3.67
C TYR A 73 5.66 -8.82 4.74
N GLN A 74 6.98 -8.74 4.91
CA GLN A 74 7.74 -9.48 5.94
C GLN A 74 7.73 -8.82 7.33
N SER A 75 7.27 -7.58 7.42
CA SER A 75 7.20 -6.83 8.69
C SER A 75 6.10 -7.38 9.61
N ASP A 76 5.97 -6.79 10.77
CA ASP A 76 4.87 -7.05 11.72
C ASP A 76 3.64 -6.15 11.49
N ALA A 77 3.52 -5.52 10.31
CA ALA A 77 2.35 -4.75 9.95
C ALA A 77 1.10 -5.64 9.83
N ASP A 78 -0.06 -5.09 10.20
CA ASP A 78 -1.37 -5.73 10.04
C ASP A 78 -1.92 -5.51 8.63
N CYS A 79 -1.61 -4.35 8.05
CA CYS A 79 -2.11 -3.93 6.74
C CYS A 79 -1.06 -3.14 5.97
N ILE A 80 -0.98 -3.39 4.68
CA ILE A 80 -0.14 -2.67 3.72
C ILE A 80 -1.07 -1.82 2.85
N ILE A 81 -0.81 -0.52 2.78
CA ILE A 81 -1.65 0.41 2.01
C ILE A 81 -0.77 1.12 0.97
N SER A 82 -1.15 1.04 -0.29
CA SER A 82 -0.50 1.82 -1.33
C SER A 82 -0.79 3.31 -1.16
N VAL A 83 0.21 4.16 -1.33
CA VAL A 83 0.02 5.62 -1.24
C VAL A 83 -0.71 6.20 -2.44
N GLY A 84 -0.63 5.56 -3.60
CA GLY A 84 -1.26 6.01 -4.83
C GLY A 84 -1.33 4.93 -5.90
N GLY A 85 -1.96 5.25 -7.00
CA GLY A 85 -1.91 4.46 -8.23
C GLY A 85 -0.71 4.83 -9.09
N GLY A 86 -0.87 4.73 -10.41
CA GLY A 86 0.14 5.05 -11.43
C GLY A 86 -0.12 4.26 -12.69
N GLU A 87 0.96 3.95 -13.43
CA GLU A 87 0.88 3.28 -14.73
C GLU A 87 1.85 2.07 -14.83
N LEU A 88 2.81 1.96 -13.91
CA LEU A 88 3.97 1.08 -14.07
C LEU A 88 4.13 0.04 -12.94
N MET A 89 3.06 -0.25 -12.21
CA MET A 89 3.14 -1.23 -11.14
C MET A 89 3.47 -2.64 -11.64
N TYR A 90 3.00 -3.00 -12.82
CA TYR A 90 3.27 -4.32 -13.41
C TYR A 90 4.78 -4.66 -13.47
N GLU A 91 5.64 -3.65 -13.61
CA GLU A 91 7.09 -3.85 -13.68
C GLU A 91 7.70 -4.48 -12.42
N ILE A 92 7.03 -4.38 -11.27
CA ILE A 92 7.54 -4.94 -10.02
C ILE A 92 7.26 -6.44 -9.87
N LEU A 93 6.32 -6.98 -10.64
CA LEU A 93 5.79 -8.34 -10.43
C LEU A 93 6.88 -9.41 -10.56
N ASP A 94 7.83 -9.25 -11.48
CA ASP A 94 8.96 -10.17 -11.66
C ASP A 94 9.97 -10.15 -10.50
N TYR A 95 9.91 -9.14 -9.63
CA TYR A 95 10.79 -8.99 -8.46
C TYR A 95 10.11 -9.36 -7.15
N ILE A 96 8.84 -9.76 -7.18
CA ILE A 96 8.08 -10.19 -6.00
C ILE A 96 8.12 -11.71 -5.89
N ASP A 97 8.56 -12.19 -4.74
CA ASP A 97 8.56 -13.61 -4.42
C ASP A 97 7.19 -14.05 -3.86
N PHE A 98 6.26 -14.36 -4.77
CA PHE A 98 4.91 -14.81 -4.40
C PHE A 98 4.91 -16.15 -3.66
N GLU A 99 5.88 -17.03 -3.92
CA GLU A 99 6.00 -18.30 -3.20
C GLU A 99 6.40 -18.05 -1.73
N LYS A 100 7.31 -17.12 -1.49
CA LYS A 100 7.66 -16.71 -0.14
C LYS A 100 6.45 -16.08 0.57
N ILE A 101 5.68 -15.24 -0.12
CA ILE A 101 4.48 -14.61 0.44
C ILE A 101 3.48 -15.65 0.94
N LYS A 102 3.29 -16.79 0.24
CA LYS A 102 2.41 -17.88 0.68
C LYS A 102 2.79 -18.48 2.04
N LEU A 103 4.06 -18.42 2.39
CA LEU A 103 4.60 -18.98 3.63
C LEU A 103 4.54 -17.99 4.81
N LEU A 104 4.25 -16.72 4.54
CA LEU A 104 4.16 -15.68 5.56
C LEU A 104 2.72 -15.56 6.09
N LYS A 105 2.59 -14.91 7.26
CA LYS A 105 1.27 -14.55 7.79
C LYS A 105 0.55 -13.66 6.77
N PRO A 106 -0.67 -14.01 6.33
CA PRO A 106 -1.44 -13.19 5.41
C PRO A 106 -1.67 -11.79 5.95
N LYS A 107 -1.49 -10.77 5.09
CA LYS A 107 -1.72 -9.36 5.40
C LYS A 107 -2.70 -8.76 4.41
N TRP A 108 -3.49 -7.80 4.87
CA TRP A 108 -4.27 -6.98 3.98
C TRP A 108 -3.35 -6.12 3.11
N PHE A 109 -3.58 -6.14 1.81
CA PHE A 109 -3.07 -5.15 0.86
C PHE A 109 -4.25 -4.35 0.34
N VAL A 110 -4.14 -3.02 0.40
CA VAL A 110 -5.21 -2.07 0.01
C VAL A 110 -4.69 -1.11 -1.04
N GLY A 111 -5.45 -1.00 -2.13
CA GLY A 111 -5.19 -0.04 -3.20
C GLY A 111 -6.17 -0.23 -4.36
N PHE A 112 -6.25 0.75 -5.25
CA PHE A 112 -7.08 0.70 -6.44
C PHE A 112 -6.33 1.20 -7.68
N SER A 113 -6.95 1.19 -8.86
CA SER A 113 -6.35 1.62 -10.12
C SER A 113 -5.18 0.71 -10.50
N ASP A 114 -3.96 1.23 -10.72
CA ASP A 114 -2.76 0.47 -11.03
C ASP A 114 -2.43 -0.61 -9.98
N ASN A 115 -2.90 -0.44 -8.72
CA ASN A 115 -2.80 -1.44 -7.67
C ASN A 115 -3.53 -2.75 -7.97
N THR A 116 -4.37 -2.79 -9.01
CA THR A 116 -4.98 -4.02 -9.52
C THR A 116 -3.93 -5.08 -9.81
N ASN A 117 -2.76 -4.70 -10.28
CA ASN A 117 -1.65 -5.61 -10.53
C ASN A 117 -1.30 -6.44 -9.28
N LEU A 118 -1.19 -5.79 -8.11
CA LEU A 118 -0.90 -6.47 -6.84
C LEU A 118 -2.13 -7.15 -6.23
N THR A 119 -3.30 -6.50 -6.23
CA THR A 119 -4.50 -7.12 -5.67
C THR A 119 -4.87 -8.39 -6.42
N PHE A 120 -4.76 -8.39 -7.75
CA PHE A 120 -5.02 -9.55 -8.57
C PHE A 120 -3.98 -10.67 -8.37
N THR A 121 -2.69 -10.35 -8.44
CA THR A 121 -1.63 -11.36 -8.34
C THR A 121 -1.51 -11.97 -6.95
N LEU A 122 -1.66 -11.19 -5.88
CA LEU A 122 -1.70 -11.73 -4.52
C LEU A 122 -2.87 -12.72 -4.34
N THR A 123 -4.03 -12.39 -4.91
CA THR A 123 -5.21 -13.26 -4.83
C THR A 123 -5.03 -14.52 -5.66
N THR A 124 -4.55 -14.40 -6.90
CA THR A 124 -4.46 -15.53 -7.84
C THR A 124 -3.24 -16.41 -7.60
N LEU A 125 -2.07 -15.83 -7.36
CA LEU A 125 -0.83 -16.57 -7.20
C LEU A 125 -0.59 -17.01 -5.75
N SER A 126 -0.96 -16.19 -4.76
CA SER A 126 -0.71 -16.50 -3.35
C SER A 126 -1.95 -16.91 -2.56
N ASN A 127 -3.13 -16.90 -3.19
CA ASN A 127 -4.41 -17.23 -2.56
C ASN A 127 -4.70 -16.37 -1.31
N ILE A 128 -4.34 -15.08 -1.34
CA ILE A 128 -4.53 -14.13 -0.24
C ILE A 128 -5.59 -13.12 -0.64
N GLU A 129 -6.59 -12.94 0.21
CA GLU A 129 -7.62 -11.91 0.01
C GLU A 129 -6.99 -10.52 0.14
N THR A 130 -7.39 -9.61 -0.75
CA THR A 130 -6.94 -8.22 -0.81
C THR A 130 -8.14 -7.28 -0.84
N ILE A 131 -7.91 -6.00 -0.63
CA ILE A 131 -8.96 -4.97 -0.68
C ILE A 131 -8.70 -4.05 -1.87
N TYR A 132 -9.60 -4.10 -2.86
CA TYR A 132 -9.66 -3.09 -3.89
C TYR A 132 -10.35 -1.84 -3.33
N GLY A 133 -9.58 -0.88 -2.85
CA GLY A 133 -10.08 0.26 -2.10
C GLY A 133 -9.12 1.45 -2.09
N ALA A 134 -9.51 2.51 -1.39
CA ALA A 134 -8.81 3.78 -1.38
C ALA A 134 -7.33 3.65 -0.98
N CYS A 135 -6.44 4.31 -1.74
CA CYS A 135 -5.04 4.48 -1.37
C CYS A 135 -4.87 5.43 -0.19
N ALA A 136 -3.72 5.36 0.48
CA ALA A 136 -3.46 6.12 1.71
C ALA A 136 -3.71 7.62 1.59
N GLY A 137 -3.34 8.24 0.47
CA GLY A 137 -3.58 9.66 0.22
C GLY A 137 -5.05 10.10 0.28
N HIS A 138 -6.01 9.16 0.19
CA HIS A 138 -7.44 9.47 0.28
C HIS A 138 -7.93 9.58 1.73
N PHE A 139 -7.18 9.10 2.72
CA PHE A 139 -7.53 9.20 4.14
C PHE A 139 -7.29 10.58 4.75
N HIS A 140 -7.06 11.62 3.93
CA HIS A 140 -6.88 12.99 4.37
C HIS A 140 -8.18 13.69 4.80
N PHE A 141 -9.34 13.13 4.51
CA PHE A 141 -10.64 13.66 4.90
C PHE A 141 -11.01 13.28 6.34
N LYS A 142 -11.56 14.23 7.11
CA LYS A 142 -12.06 13.99 8.47
C LYS A 142 -13.31 13.09 8.51
N LYS A 143 -14.05 12.99 7.42
CA LYS A 143 -15.21 12.12 7.22
C LYS A 143 -15.16 11.56 5.81
N TYR A 144 -15.16 10.26 5.68
CA TYR A 144 -15.40 9.62 4.39
C TYR A 144 -16.88 9.83 4.03
N LYS A 145 -17.13 10.28 2.80
CA LYS A 145 -18.47 10.48 2.27
C LYS A 145 -19.26 9.16 2.08
N TYR A 146 -18.63 8.03 2.45
CA TYR A 146 -19.12 6.67 2.27
C TYR A 146 -19.33 5.90 3.57
N ASP A 147 -19.37 6.59 4.73
CA ASP A 147 -19.83 6.01 6.00
C ASP A 147 -21.35 5.82 6.02
N VAL A 148 -21.92 5.44 4.87
CA VAL A 148 -23.34 5.14 4.76
C VAL A 148 -23.49 3.81 4.02
N LEU A 149 -23.27 2.76 4.75
CA LEU A 149 -23.95 1.47 4.56
C LEU A 149 -24.11 0.79 5.89
#